data_05faf52b994498f768e74493a52c9f51
#
_entry.id   05faf52b994498f768e74493a52c9f51
#
_cell.length_a   1.000
_cell.length_b   1.000
_cell.length_c   1.000
_cell.angle_alpha   90.00
_cell.angle_beta   90.00
_cell.angle_gamma   90.00
#
_symmetry.space_group_name_H-M   'P 1'
#
loop_
_entity.id
_entity.type
_entity.pdbx_description
1 polymer ?
#
loop_
_entity_poly.entity_id
_entity_poly.type
_entity_poly.pdbx_seq_one_letter_code
_entity_poly.pdbx_strand_id
1 'polypeptide(L)'
;MASWRHVRSERDHDALDEPTRGLGRVLVLVVVAVLLASGAVALGGRPRPAADPIATTTVMPRLAPSGLPSGHGDASPSTGVPVEPLLTAPTVSWQLFSGVAVPYSPTAGPRRTQPPVYAGYQRSQTGALIAAVQLGTRYLLTGGQGWRAVVSQQVVPGAGRDAYVAARARVQLDDPPGSYGQVAGFRVLAFTPDVAVLELVSRFPLTGRLQVTTTTLTWVGDDWRLVLQPDGGSSPTVQAVPGLDGFVAWGGF
;
A
#
# COMPACT_ATOMS: atom_id res chain seq x y z
N MET A 1 -20.18 -32.99 68.57
CA MET A 1 -20.60 -33.96 67.56
C MET A 1 -21.35 -33.19 66.46
N ALA A 2 -20.69 -32.81 65.39
CA ALA A 2 -21.28 -32.08 64.30
C ALA A 2 -20.89 -32.79 62.97
N SER A 3 -21.92 -33.27 62.30
CA SER A 3 -21.86 -34.08 61.05
C SER A 3 -21.69 -33.10 59.87
N TRP A 4 -20.63 -33.33 59.09
CA TRP A 4 -20.42 -32.68 57.81
C TRP A 4 -21.15 -33.47 56.71
N ARG A 5 -22.11 -32.85 56.06
CA ARG A 5 -22.72 -33.35 54.83
C ARG A 5 -22.04 -32.70 53.63
N HIS A 6 -21.46 -33.49 52.79
CA HIS A 6 -20.97 -33.14 51.48
C HIS A 6 -22.15 -32.76 50.57
N VAL A 7 -22.09 -31.56 50.03
CA VAL A 7 -22.92 -31.16 48.90
C VAL A 7 -22.04 -31.30 47.65
N ARG A 8 -22.42 -32.22 46.79
CA ARG A 8 -21.80 -32.45 45.48
C ARG A 8 -22.45 -31.45 44.50
N SER A 9 -21.69 -30.45 44.01
CA SER A 9 -22.12 -29.56 42.96
C SER A 9 -21.90 -30.24 41.61
N GLU A 10 -23.00 -30.55 40.95
CA GLU A 10 -23.03 -30.93 39.55
C GLU A 10 -22.58 -29.74 38.71
N ARG A 11 -21.57 -29.98 37.87
CA ARG A 11 -21.11 -29.04 36.82
C ARG A 11 -21.95 -29.34 35.57
N ASP A 12 -22.91 -28.51 35.29
CA ASP A 12 -23.50 -28.43 33.96
C ASP A 12 -22.49 -27.78 33.02
N HIS A 13 -22.05 -28.55 32.06
CA HIS A 13 -21.33 -28.10 30.90
C HIS A 13 -22.36 -27.62 29.88
N ASP A 14 -22.64 -26.34 29.86
CA ASP A 14 -23.21 -25.70 28.70
C ASP A 14 -22.07 -25.24 27.77
N ALA A 15 -21.78 -26.10 26.81
CA ALA A 15 -20.98 -25.78 25.65
C ALA A 15 -21.94 -25.12 24.63
N LEU A 16 -21.95 -23.81 24.59
CA LEU A 16 -22.61 -23.06 23.51
C LEU A 16 -21.65 -22.14 22.81
N ASP A 17 -21.38 -22.54 21.59
CA ASP A 17 -21.13 -21.75 20.40
C ASP A 17 -20.03 -20.67 20.42
N GLU A 18 -18.89 -21.04 19.90
CA GLU A 18 -17.96 -20.16 19.23
C GLU A 18 -17.99 -20.37 17.70
N PRO A 19 -18.83 -19.69 16.91
CA PRO A 19 -18.66 -19.71 15.45
C PRO A 19 -18.14 -18.40 14.83
N THR A 20 -17.68 -17.41 15.59
CA THR A 20 -17.36 -16.08 15.00
C THR A 20 -15.88 -15.72 14.89
N ARG A 21 -14.96 -16.53 15.42
CA ARG A 21 -13.49 -16.26 15.34
C ARG A 21 -12.87 -16.61 13.99
N GLY A 22 -13.56 -17.34 13.14
CA GLY A 22 -13.04 -17.79 11.84
C GLY A 22 -13.16 -16.76 10.71
N LEU A 23 -14.25 -16.00 10.66
CA LEU A 23 -14.51 -15.06 9.56
C LEU A 23 -13.66 -13.77 9.64
N GLY A 24 -13.34 -13.32 10.84
CA GLY A 24 -12.47 -12.15 11.02
C GLY A 24 -11.05 -12.40 10.52
N ARG A 25 -10.53 -13.62 10.70
CA ARG A 25 -9.19 -14.01 10.22
C ARG A 25 -9.10 -14.11 8.70
N VAL A 26 -10.16 -14.46 8.02
CA VAL A 26 -10.18 -14.58 6.55
C VAL A 26 -10.20 -13.21 5.88
N LEU A 27 -10.85 -12.21 6.46
CA LEU A 27 -10.94 -10.87 5.87
C LEU A 27 -9.70 -10.00 6.14
N VAL A 28 -9.05 -10.18 7.30
CA VAL A 28 -7.70 -9.60 7.57
C VAL A 28 -6.69 -10.17 6.59
N LEU A 29 -6.79 -11.46 6.26
CA LEU A 29 -5.97 -12.06 5.22
C LEU A 29 -6.20 -11.43 3.84
N VAL A 30 -7.34 -10.86 3.52
CA VAL A 30 -7.56 -10.21 2.21
C VAL A 30 -6.95 -8.79 2.18
N VAL A 31 -7.04 -8.00 3.24
CA VAL A 31 -6.39 -6.67 3.31
C VAL A 31 -4.87 -6.79 3.58
N VAL A 32 -4.46 -7.81 4.35
CA VAL A 32 -3.05 -8.16 4.61
C VAL A 32 -2.54 -9.20 3.61
N ALA A 33 -3.38 -10.06 3.00
CA ALA A 33 -2.98 -11.06 2.00
C ALA A 33 -2.66 -10.45 0.64
N VAL A 34 -3.10 -9.23 0.35
CA VAL A 34 -2.46 -8.42 -0.70
C VAL A 34 -0.98 -8.16 -0.33
N LEU A 35 -0.64 -8.20 0.97
CA LEU A 35 0.74 -8.14 1.46
C LEU A 35 1.40 -9.50 1.71
N LEU A 36 0.64 -10.62 1.78
CA LEU A 36 1.18 -11.93 2.17
C LEU A 36 0.91 -13.07 1.16
N ALA A 37 -0.01 -12.93 0.22
CA ALA A 37 -0.51 -14.04 -0.61
C ALA A 37 0.25 -14.27 -1.92
N SER A 38 1.56 -14.05 -1.97
CA SER A 38 2.40 -14.49 -3.11
C SER A 38 3.32 -15.66 -2.75
N GLY A 39 2.86 -16.58 -1.93
CA GLY A 39 3.66 -17.71 -1.45
C GLY A 39 3.28 -19.09 -1.95
N ALA A 40 2.28 -19.24 -2.80
CA ALA A 40 1.84 -20.57 -3.24
C ALA A 40 1.35 -20.60 -4.69
N VAL A 41 2.22 -20.30 -5.64
CA VAL A 41 2.05 -20.77 -7.03
C VAL A 41 3.43 -21.09 -7.58
N ALA A 42 3.82 -22.32 -7.56
CA ALA A 42 4.64 -22.93 -8.59
C ALA A 42 4.89 -24.40 -8.22
N LEU A 43 4.19 -25.28 -8.85
CA LEU A 43 4.71 -26.56 -9.34
C LEU A 43 3.55 -27.28 -10.05
N GLY A 44 3.53 -27.17 -11.37
CA GLY A 44 2.60 -27.95 -12.19
C GLY A 44 2.17 -27.28 -13.50
N GLY A 45 3.07 -26.73 -14.25
CA GLY A 45 2.81 -26.30 -15.63
C GLY A 45 3.43 -27.27 -16.62
N ARG A 46 2.62 -28.12 -17.27
CA ARG A 46 3.02 -28.91 -18.44
C ARG A 46 3.24 -27.97 -19.62
N PRO A 47 4.26 -28.19 -20.48
CA PRO A 47 4.46 -27.39 -21.67
C PRO A 47 3.36 -27.69 -22.70
N ARG A 48 2.77 -26.61 -23.25
CA ARG A 48 1.81 -26.67 -24.34
C ARG A 48 2.58 -26.57 -25.67
N PRO A 49 2.25 -27.37 -26.69
CA PRO A 49 2.94 -27.30 -27.98
C PRO A 49 2.61 -26.00 -28.71
N ALA A 50 3.60 -25.48 -29.41
CA ALA A 50 3.50 -24.31 -30.27
C ALA A 50 2.52 -24.56 -31.45
N ALA A 51 1.65 -23.60 -31.69
CA ALA A 51 0.85 -23.53 -32.89
C ALA A 51 1.46 -22.50 -33.86
N ASP A 52 1.60 -22.87 -35.10
CA ASP A 52 2.20 -22.10 -36.19
C ASP A 52 1.42 -20.82 -36.52
N PRO A 53 2.08 -19.76 -36.99
CA PRO A 53 1.42 -18.51 -37.37
C PRO A 53 0.81 -18.62 -38.78
N ILE A 54 -0.51 -18.48 -38.86
CA ILE A 54 -1.20 -18.24 -40.15
C ILE A 54 -1.14 -16.75 -40.45
N ALA A 55 -0.41 -16.40 -41.49
CA ALA A 55 -0.37 -15.07 -42.06
C ALA A 55 -1.71 -14.75 -42.74
N THR A 56 -2.44 -13.76 -42.24
CA THR A 56 -3.58 -13.17 -42.95
C THR A 56 -3.28 -11.71 -43.26
N THR A 57 -2.98 -11.49 -44.55
CA THR A 57 -2.85 -10.17 -45.13
C THR A 57 -4.23 -9.54 -45.29
N THR A 58 -4.53 -8.50 -44.51
CA THR A 58 -5.74 -7.68 -44.71
C THR A 58 -5.35 -6.32 -45.25
N VAL A 59 -5.77 -6.08 -46.49
CA VAL A 59 -5.64 -4.83 -47.26
C VAL A 59 -6.53 -3.76 -46.59
N MET A 60 -5.96 -2.64 -46.22
CA MET A 60 -6.71 -1.45 -45.76
C MET A 60 -7.18 -0.61 -46.96
N PRO A 61 -8.44 -0.17 -47.00
CA PRO A 61 -8.89 0.88 -47.93
C PRO A 61 -8.43 2.25 -47.41
N ARG A 62 -7.82 2.99 -48.30
CA ARG A 62 -7.38 4.38 -48.12
C ARG A 62 -8.60 5.31 -48.25
N LEU A 63 -8.99 5.99 -47.18
CA LEU A 63 -9.96 7.08 -47.20
C LEU A 63 -9.22 8.42 -47.20
N ALA A 64 -9.61 9.28 -48.16
CA ALA A 64 -9.07 10.61 -48.39
C ALA A 64 -9.51 11.62 -47.32
N PRO A 65 -8.77 12.75 -47.11
CA PRO A 65 -9.02 13.68 -46.04
C PRO A 65 -10.10 14.71 -46.43
N SER A 66 -11.06 14.92 -45.53
CA SER A 66 -11.99 16.06 -45.62
C SER A 66 -11.81 16.97 -44.40
N GLY A 67 -11.42 18.22 -44.71
CA GLY A 67 -11.83 19.47 -44.06
C GLY A 67 -11.57 19.64 -42.58
N LEU A 68 -10.55 20.42 -42.24
CA LEU A 68 -10.33 21.09 -40.95
C LEU A 68 -11.36 22.25 -40.72
N PRO A 69 -11.76 22.51 -39.48
CA PRO A 69 -11.92 23.88 -39.01
C PRO A 69 -10.75 24.26 -38.07
N SER A 70 -10.06 25.33 -38.46
CA SER A 70 -9.04 25.99 -37.64
C SER A 70 -9.70 26.65 -36.45
N GLY A 71 -9.48 26.08 -35.24
CA GLY A 71 -9.71 26.72 -33.97
C GLY A 71 -8.37 26.88 -33.25
N HIS A 72 -7.81 28.11 -33.32
CA HIS A 72 -6.65 28.45 -32.51
C HIS A 72 -7.06 28.51 -31.04
N GLY A 73 -6.68 27.51 -30.31
CA GLY A 73 -6.57 27.55 -28.86
C GLY A 73 -5.13 27.22 -28.54
N ASP A 74 -4.33 28.23 -28.26
CA ASP A 74 -2.97 28.09 -27.75
C ASP A 74 -3.00 27.45 -26.36
N ALA A 75 -3.10 26.14 -26.33
CA ALA A 75 -2.67 25.35 -25.18
C ALA A 75 -1.19 25.03 -25.40
N SER A 76 -0.29 25.88 -24.94
CA SER A 76 1.12 25.56 -24.83
C SER A 76 1.26 24.25 -24.05
N PRO A 77 1.88 23.21 -24.62
CA PRO A 77 2.24 22.06 -23.81
C PRO A 77 3.22 22.53 -22.76
N SER A 78 2.83 22.41 -21.49
CA SER A 78 3.74 22.62 -20.37
C SER A 78 4.87 21.60 -20.55
N THR A 79 6.01 22.06 -21.04
CA THR A 79 7.24 21.30 -21.18
C THR A 79 7.75 21.06 -19.76
N GLY A 80 7.17 20.07 -19.07
CA GLY A 80 7.70 19.59 -17.82
C GLY A 80 9.10 19.09 -18.06
N VAL A 81 10.11 19.80 -17.55
CA VAL A 81 11.49 19.33 -17.51
C VAL A 81 11.47 17.93 -16.88
N PRO A 82 12.03 16.90 -17.52
CA PRO A 82 12.12 15.59 -16.93
C PRO A 82 12.86 15.72 -15.59
N VAL A 83 12.17 15.42 -14.49
CA VAL A 83 12.80 15.44 -13.18
C VAL A 83 13.60 14.15 -13.05
N GLU A 84 14.93 14.27 -12.93
CA GLU A 84 15.83 13.13 -12.70
C GLU A 84 15.31 12.26 -11.52
N PRO A 85 15.26 10.93 -11.67
CA PRO A 85 14.83 10.05 -10.59
C PRO A 85 15.76 10.15 -9.38
N LEU A 86 15.19 10.04 -8.18
CA LEU A 86 15.97 10.01 -6.94
C LEU A 86 16.79 8.72 -6.88
N LEU A 87 18.10 8.82 -7.16
CA LEU A 87 19.01 7.68 -7.26
C LEU A 87 19.85 7.46 -5.98
N THR A 88 19.68 8.32 -4.99
CA THR A 88 20.39 8.24 -3.70
C THR A 88 19.40 8.25 -2.55
N ALA A 89 19.73 7.49 -1.50
CA ALA A 89 18.93 7.44 -0.29
C ALA A 89 18.91 8.81 0.41
N PRO A 90 17.74 9.41 0.67
CA PRO A 90 17.68 10.65 1.42
C PRO A 90 18.05 10.43 2.88
N THR A 91 18.77 11.38 3.47
CA THR A 91 19.07 11.38 4.90
C THR A 91 17.80 11.72 5.68
N VAL A 92 17.42 10.82 6.60
CA VAL A 92 16.22 10.94 7.44
C VAL A 92 16.52 10.41 8.84
N SER A 93 15.73 10.81 9.83
CA SER A 93 15.65 10.10 11.11
C SER A 93 14.53 9.08 11.05
N TRP A 94 14.71 7.94 11.71
CA TRP A 94 13.71 6.87 11.76
C TRP A 94 13.08 6.80 13.15
N GLN A 95 11.77 6.67 13.20
CA GLN A 95 11.01 6.50 14.44
C GLN A 95 10.09 5.28 14.32
N LEU A 96 9.85 4.60 15.43
CA LEU A 96 8.95 3.45 15.44
C LEU A 96 7.50 3.91 15.57
N PHE A 97 6.65 3.40 14.69
CA PHE A 97 5.20 3.50 14.77
C PHE A 97 4.59 2.10 14.64
N SER A 98 3.94 1.61 15.70
CA SER A 98 3.38 0.24 15.73
C SER A 98 4.37 -0.84 15.29
N GLY A 99 5.65 -0.72 15.70
CA GLY A 99 6.71 -1.67 15.35
C GLY A 99 7.30 -1.50 13.95
N VAL A 100 6.85 -0.51 13.18
CA VAL A 100 7.40 -0.19 11.84
C VAL A 100 8.22 1.09 11.92
N ALA A 101 9.44 1.08 11.36
CA ALA A 101 10.27 2.27 11.23
C ALA A 101 9.69 3.19 10.13
N VAL A 102 9.43 4.43 10.49
CA VAL A 102 8.91 5.47 9.59
C VAL A 102 9.87 6.66 9.53
N PRO A 103 10.12 7.22 8.32
CA PRO A 103 11.13 8.26 8.13
C PRO A 103 10.61 9.65 8.46
N TYR A 104 11.50 10.50 8.98
CA TYR A 104 11.27 11.93 9.24
C TYR A 104 12.41 12.76 8.68
N SER A 105 12.09 13.89 8.07
CA SER A 105 13.06 14.86 7.60
C SER A 105 12.63 16.28 8.02
N PRO A 106 13.53 17.10 8.58
CA PRO A 106 13.23 18.49 8.92
C PRO A 106 12.77 19.33 7.72
N THR A 107 13.29 19.00 6.54
CA THR A 107 13.00 19.73 5.29
C THR A 107 11.87 19.10 4.48
N ALA A 108 11.83 17.77 4.38
CA ALA A 108 10.90 17.05 3.52
C ALA A 108 9.64 16.53 4.24
N GLY A 109 9.59 16.59 5.57
CA GLY A 109 8.40 16.31 6.39
C GLY A 109 8.39 14.94 7.10
N PRO A 110 7.30 14.64 7.81
CA PRO A 110 6.14 15.50 8.06
C PRO A 110 6.47 16.67 9.01
N ARG A 111 5.93 17.85 8.72
CA ARG A 111 6.14 19.06 9.55
C ARG A 111 5.03 19.27 10.59
N ARG A 112 3.86 18.68 10.35
CA ARG A 112 2.71 18.67 11.28
C ARG A 112 2.55 17.25 11.82
N THR A 113 2.80 17.08 13.11
CA THR A 113 2.76 15.77 13.78
C THR A 113 1.68 15.79 14.86
N GLN A 114 0.43 15.82 14.45
CA GLN A 114 -0.73 15.77 15.35
C GLN A 114 -1.37 14.38 15.27
N PRO A 115 -1.04 13.47 16.20
CA PRO A 115 -1.58 12.12 16.16
C PRO A 115 -3.13 12.11 16.06
N PRO A 116 -3.71 11.25 15.24
CA PRO A 116 -3.07 10.22 14.43
C PRO A 116 -2.58 10.71 13.04
N VAL A 117 -2.80 11.98 12.67
CA VAL A 117 -2.51 12.56 11.37
C VAL A 117 -1.14 13.21 11.35
N TYR A 118 -0.33 12.88 10.34
CA TYR A 118 1.01 13.40 10.13
C TYR A 118 1.09 13.97 8.72
N ALA A 119 1.35 15.26 8.59
CA ALA A 119 1.11 16.04 7.38
C ALA A 119 2.22 17.09 7.14
N GLY A 120 2.15 17.84 6.05
CA GLY A 120 3.11 18.89 5.73
C GLY A 120 4.38 18.34 5.10
N TYR A 121 4.24 17.44 4.14
CA TYR A 121 5.34 16.96 3.32
C TYR A 121 5.72 17.99 2.26
N GLN A 122 6.99 17.97 1.86
CA GLN A 122 7.47 18.82 0.77
C GLN A 122 6.95 18.31 -0.58
N ARG A 123 6.61 19.22 -1.49
CA ARG A 123 6.21 18.91 -2.87
C ARG A 123 7.45 18.59 -3.73
N SER A 124 8.08 17.47 -3.43
CA SER A 124 9.33 16.97 -4.04
C SER A 124 9.36 15.45 -4.02
N GLN A 125 10.29 14.84 -4.77
CA GLN A 125 10.47 13.37 -4.74
C GLN A 125 10.77 12.84 -3.34
N THR A 126 11.63 13.53 -2.59
CA THR A 126 11.94 13.14 -1.21
C THR A 126 10.71 13.25 -0.31
N GLY A 127 9.94 14.34 -0.42
CA GLY A 127 8.71 14.51 0.34
C GLY A 127 7.66 13.46 0.00
N ALA A 128 7.50 13.13 -1.29
CA ALA A 128 6.61 12.07 -1.75
C ALA A 128 7.05 10.69 -1.24
N LEU A 129 8.35 10.38 -1.26
CA LEU A 129 8.89 9.12 -0.73
C LEU A 129 8.62 8.98 0.78
N ILE A 130 8.89 10.03 1.56
CA ILE A 130 8.60 10.04 3.00
C ILE A 130 7.10 9.90 3.24
N ALA A 131 6.26 10.62 2.48
CA ALA A 131 4.80 10.53 2.56
C ALA A 131 4.31 9.11 2.24
N ALA A 132 4.85 8.46 1.19
CA ALA A 132 4.46 7.10 0.83
C ALA A 132 4.62 6.12 1.99
N VAL A 133 5.76 6.17 2.69
CA VAL A 133 6.02 5.29 3.84
C VAL A 133 5.15 5.68 5.03
N GLN A 134 5.08 6.96 5.38
CA GLN A 134 4.29 7.46 6.51
C GLN A 134 2.80 7.17 6.33
N LEU A 135 2.22 7.53 5.18
CA LEU A 135 0.80 7.34 4.91
C LEU A 135 0.46 5.86 4.77
N GLY A 136 1.27 5.09 4.02
CA GLY A 136 1.10 3.65 3.83
C GLY A 136 1.17 2.87 5.14
N THR A 137 1.99 3.31 6.10
CA THR A 137 2.05 2.68 7.42
C THR A 137 0.87 3.12 8.30
N ARG A 138 0.55 4.41 8.32
CA ARG A 138 -0.46 4.95 9.26
C ARG A 138 -1.88 4.60 8.88
N TYR A 139 -2.26 4.64 7.59
CA TYR A 139 -3.61 4.25 7.19
C TYR A 139 -3.90 2.80 7.57
N LEU A 140 -2.88 1.94 7.51
CA LEU A 140 -2.98 0.52 7.84
C LEU A 140 -2.95 0.28 9.36
N LEU A 141 -1.98 0.86 10.08
CA LEU A 141 -1.64 0.46 11.45
C LEU A 141 -2.21 1.37 12.56
N THR A 142 -2.86 2.49 12.22
CA THR A 142 -3.47 3.33 13.25
C THR A 142 -4.63 2.58 13.90
N GLY A 143 -4.51 2.34 15.21
CA GLY A 143 -5.49 1.61 16.01
C GLY A 143 -6.72 2.44 16.40
N GLY A 144 -7.66 1.77 17.09
CA GLY A 144 -8.88 2.37 17.62
C GLY A 144 -9.73 3.01 16.52
N GLN A 145 -10.23 4.23 16.75
CA GLN A 145 -10.97 5.02 15.75
C GLN A 145 -10.08 6.00 14.98
N GLY A 146 -8.81 6.14 15.38
CA GLY A 146 -7.87 7.10 14.80
C GLY A 146 -7.61 6.90 13.29
N TRP A 147 -7.67 5.67 12.80
CA TRP A 147 -7.50 5.37 11.38
C TRP A 147 -8.49 6.11 10.48
N ARG A 148 -9.70 6.42 10.98
CA ARG A 148 -10.70 7.17 10.22
C ARG A 148 -10.23 8.59 9.90
N ALA A 149 -9.57 9.25 10.86
CA ALA A 149 -9.00 10.57 10.65
C ALA A 149 -7.85 10.53 9.63
N VAL A 150 -6.98 9.52 9.72
CA VAL A 150 -5.91 9.31 8.73
C VAL A 150 -6.50 9.13 7.33
N VAL A 151 -7.45 8.22 7.17
CA VAL A 151 -8.05 7.92 5.87
C VAL A 151 -8.81 9.11 5.29
N SER A 152 -9.61 9.82 6.10
CA SER A 152 -10.39 10.96 5.63
C SER A 152 -9.54 12.13 5.16
N GLN A 153 -8.37 12.36 5.80
CA GLN A 153 -7.51 13.50 5.52
C GLN A 153 -6.38 13.18 4.56
N GLN A 154 -5.88 11.94 4.54
CA GLN A 154 -4.63 11.58 3.86
C GLN A 154 -4.79 10.58 2.72
N VAL A 155 -6.01 10.11 2.46
CA VAL A 155 -6.34 9.27 1.32
C VAL A 155 -7.24 10.03 0.35
N VAL A 156 -6.96 9.91 -0.93
CA VAL A 156 -7.77 10.54 -1.99
C VAL A 156 -9.21 10.02 -1.92
N PRO A 157 -10.24 10.88 -1.95
CA PRO A 157 -11.64 10.47 -2.05
C PRO A 157 -11.90 9.62 -3.30
N GLY A 158 -12.78 8.61 -3.18
CA GLY A 158 -13.20 7.77 -4.29
C GLY A 158 -13.44 6.33 -3.88
N ALA A 159 -13.76 5.47 -4.87
CA ALA A 159 -14.16 4.08 -4.66
C ALA A 159 -13.17 3.28 -3.79
N GLY A 160 -11.86 3.47 -4.01
CA GLY A 160 -10.82 2.77 -3.24
C GLY A 160 -10.84 3.15 -1.75
N ARG A 161 -10.98 4.46 -1.44
CA ARG A 161 -11.11 4.89 -0.05
C ARG A 161 -12.38 4.32 0.60
N ASP A 162 -13.50 4.32 -0.13
CA ASP A 162 -14.78 3.86 0.39
C ASP A 162 -14.75 2.33 0.63
N ALA A 163 -14.17 1.57 -0.29
CA ALA A 163 -13.94 0.14 -0.15
C ALA A 163 -13.04 -0.18 1.07
N TYR A 164 -11.94 0.57 1.23
CA TYR A 164 -11.08 0.43 2.39
C TYR A 164 -11.82 0.70 3.70
N VAL A 165 -12.57 1.81 3.78
CA VAL A 165 -13.35 2.17 4.98
C VAL A 165 -14.34 1.08 5.34
N ALA A 166 -15.05 0.52 4.36
CA ALA A 166 -16.02 -0.55 4.56
C ALA A 166 -15.35 -1.85 5.07
N ALA A 167 -14.20 -2.22 4.51
CA ALA A 167 -13.43 -3.39 4.93
C ALA A 167 -12.83 -3.19 6.34
N ARG A 168 -12.16 -2.06 6.56
CA ARG A 168 -11.44 -1.76 7.81
C ARG A 168 -12.37 -1.64 9.03
N ALA A 169 -13.60 -1.18 8.82
CA ALA A 169 -14.60 -1.08 9.89
C ALA A 169 -15.01 -2.44 10.50
N ARG A 170 -14.76 -3.54 9.79
CA ARG A 170 -15.12 -4.90 10.19
C ARG A 170 -13.96 -5.66 10.85
N VAL A 171 -12.79 -5.05 10.92
CA VAL A 171 -11.55 -5.72 11.31
C VAL A 171 -10.89 -4.97 12.45
N GLN A 172 -10.44 -5.71 13.46
CA GLN A 172 -9.48 -5.23 14.45
C GLN A 172 -8.10 -5.77 14.07
N LEU A 173 -7.09 -4.90 14.11
CA LEU A 173 -5.71 -5.32 13.93
C LEU A 173 -5.18 -5.81 15.28
N ASP A 174 -4.82 -7.07 15.30
CA ASP A 174 -4.28 -7.76 16.47
C ASP A 174 -3.11 -8.67 16.04
N ASP A 175 -2.30 -8.14 15.14
CA ASP A 175 -1.17 -8.89 14.60
C ASP A 175 0.02 -8.83 15.57
N PRO A 176 0.76 -9.94 15.71
CA PRO A 176 1.93 -9.98 16.58
C PRO A 176 3.04 -9.04 16.09
N PRO A 177 3.93 -8.59 16.98
CA PRO A 177 5.09 -7.81 16.60
C PRO A 177 5.91 -8.48 15.49
N GLY A 178 6.38 -7.69 14.51
CA GLY A 178 7.16 -8.21 13.38
C GLY A 178 6.35 -8.76 12.20
N SER A 179 5.02 -8.76 12.29
CA SER A 179 4.14 -9.16 11.16
C SER A 179 4.20 -8.20 9.99
N TYR A 180 4.59 -6.96 10.22
CA TYR A 180 4.61 -5.92 9.19
C TYR A 180 5.98 -5.75 8.56
N GLY A 181 5.98 -5.51 7.24
CA GLY A 181 7.20 -5.25 6.49
C GLY A 181 7.85 -3.93 6.89
N GLN A 182 9.19 -3.95 6.93
CA GLN A 182 10.04 -2.79 7.15
C GLN A 182 10.58 -2.31 5.79
N VAL A 183 10.53 -1.02 5.52
CA VAL A 183 11.11 -0.50 4.27
C VAL A 183 12.60 -0.85 4.21
N ALA A 184 13.02 -1.42 3.10
CA ALA A 184 14.40 -1.83 2.81
C ALA A 184 14.97 -1.13 1.58
N GLY A 185 14.12 -0.61 0.69
CA GLY A 185 14.55 0.10 -0.50
C GLY A 185 13.38 0.73 -1.25
N PHE A 186 13.71 1.54 -2.24
CA PHE A 186 12.72 2.21 -3.09
C PHE A 186 13.22 2.39 -4.52
N ARG A 187 12.29 2.69 -5.42
CA ARG A 187 12.53 3.19 -6.77
C ARG A 187 11.44 4.20 -7.14
N VAL A 188 11.81 5.31 -7.75
CA VAL A 188 10.86 6.28 -8.31
C VAL A 188 10.56 5.85 -9.74
N LEU A 189 9.31 5.51 -10.03
CA LEU A 189 8.86 5.13 -11.38
C LEU A 189 8.45 6.35 -12.18
N ALA A 190 7.74 7.29 -11.55
CA ALA A 190 7.33 8.55 -12.15
C ALA A 190 7.19 9.63 -11.10
N PHE A 191 7.52 10.86 -11.47
CA PHE A 191 7.35 12.02 -10.61
C PHE A 191 6.99 13.25 -11.42
N THR A 192 5.95 13.92 -10.97
CA THR A 192 5.64 15.32 -11.28
C THR A 192 5.35 16.03 -9.96
N PRO A 193 5.28 17.38 -9.93
CA PRO A 193 4.88 18.06 -8.71
C PRO A 193 3.51 17.62 -8.15
N ASP A 194 2.63 17.06 -9.00
CA ASP A 194 1.27 16.69 -8.63
C ASP A 194 1.06 15.19 -8.40
N VAL A 195 1.92 14.34 -8.95
CA VAL A 195 1.79 12.89 -8.88
C VAL A 195 3.15 12.23 -8.67
N ALA A 196 3.22 11.28 -7.76
CA ALA A 196 4.37 10.42 -7.57
C ALA A 196 3.94 8.95 -7.62
N VAL A 197 4.67 8.16 -8.41
CA VAL A 197 4.53 6.69 -8.47
C VAL A 197 5.85 6.08 -8.02
N LEU A 198 5.80 5.32 -6.95
CA LEU A 198 6.96 4.79 -6.25
C LEU A 198 6.82 3.28 -6.09
N GLU A 199 7.91 2.56 -6.21
CA GLU A 199 8.02 1.21 -5.69
C GLU A 199 8.73 1.24 -4.34
N LEU A 200 8.15 0.55 -3.36
CA LEU A 200 8.73 0.35 -2.05
C LEU A 200 9.01 -1.13 -1.85
N VAL A 201 10.24 -1.47 -1.50
CA VAL A 201 10.61 -2.83 -1.11
C VAL A 201 10.53 -2.92 0.41
N SER A 202 9.73 -3.85 0.89
CA SER A 202 9.60 -4.16 2.31
C SER A 202 10.25 -5.49 2.65
N ARG A 203 11.01 -5.54 3.73
CA ARG A 203 11.54 -6.77 4.35
C ARG A 203 10.63 -7.19 5.49
N PHE A 204 10.17 -8.42 5.48
CA PHE A 204 9.36 -8.99 6.56
C PHE A 204 10.26 -9.64 7.61
N PRO A 205 10.33 -9.12 8.84
CA PRO A 205 11.28 -9.58 9.86
C PRO A 205 11.16 -11.06 10.19
N LEU A 206 9.94 -11.60 10.25
CA LEU A 206 9.68 -12.99 10.62
C LEU A 206 10.16 -14.01 9.57
N THR A 207 10.26 -13.61 8.30
CA THR A 207 10.58 -14.53 7.20
C THR A 207 11.84 -14.15 6.43
N GLY A 208 12.35 -12.94 6.63
CA GLY A 208 13.44 -12.35 5.84
C GLY A 208 13.06 -12.03 4.39
N ARG A 209 11.82 -12.33 3.96
CA ARG A 209 11.38 -12.15 2.57
C ARG A 209 11.28 -10.68 2.21
N LEU A 210 11.62 -10.39 0.95
CA LEU A 210 11.46 -9.07 0.36
C LEU A 210 10.23 -9.07 -0.56
N GLN A 211 9.49 -7.96 -0.50
CA GLN A 211 8.30 -7.77 -1.33
C GLN A 211 8.28 -6.32 -1.83
N VAL A 212 8.03 -6.16 -3.13
CA VAL A 212 7.86 -4.84 -3.75
C VAL A 212 6.37 -4.53 -3.92
N THR A 213 6.00 -3.29 -3.61
CA THR A 213 4.67 -2.73 -3.82
C THR A 213 4.77 -1.41 -4.55
N THR A 214 3.83 -1.14 -5.46
CA THR A 214 3.73 0.16 -6.14
C THR A 214 2.78 1.07 -5.37
N THR A 215 3.24 2.24 -5.00
CA THR A 215 2.47 3.24 -4.26
C THR A 215 2.30 4.50 -5.12
N THR A 216 1.06 4.95 -5.26
CA THR A 216 0.73 6.19 -5.96
C THR A 216 0.30 7.25 -4.96
N LEU A 217 0.86 8.45 -5.11
CA LEU A 217 0.49 9.64 -4.36
C LEU A 217 0.07 10.75 -5.31
N THR A 218 -0.85 11.57 -4.86
CA THR A 218 -1.28 12.77 -5.55
C THR A 218 -1.19 13.97 -4.61
N TRP A 219 -0.74 15.12 -5.14
CA TRP A 219 -0.75 16.39 -4.41
C TRP A 219 -2.15 16.98 -4.41
N VAL A 220 -2.76 17.14 -3.23
CA VAL A 220 -4.11 17.69 -3.09
C VAL A 220 -4.10 18.80 -2.03
N GLY A 221 -4.48 19.99 -2.43
CA GLY A 221 -4.39 21.17 -1.57
C GLY A 221 -2.92 21.52 -1.30
N ASP A 222 -2.44 21.23 -0.10
CA ASP A 222 -1.10 21.57 0.37
C ASP A 222 -0.27 20.36 0.80
N ASP A 223 -0.69 19.12 0.40
CA ASP A 223 -0.03 17.91 0.87
C ASP A 223 -0.18 16.69 -0.07
N TRP A 224 0.69 15.70 0.09
CA TRP A 224 0.58 14.41 -0.56
C TRP A 224 -0.54 13.57 0.06
N ARG A 225 -1.35 12.93 -0.79
CA ARG A 225 -2.37 11.96 -0.40
C ARG A 225 -2.18 10.63 -1.10
N LEU A 226 -2.42 9.56 -0.36
CA LEU A 226 -2.36 8.19 -0.87
C LEU A 226 -3.55 7.91 -1.80
N VAL A 227 -3.28 7.33 -2.96
CA VAL A 227 -4.29 6.84 -3.89
C VAL A 227 -4.46 5.34 -3.64
N LEU A 228 -5.69 4.91 -3.34
CA LEU A 228 -6.02 3.49 -3.19
C LEU A 228 -6.61 2.94 -4.48
N GLN A 229 -6.39 1.64 -4.70
CA GLN A 229 -7.02 0.88 -5.77
C GLN A 229 -8.53 0.75 -5.54
N PRO A 230 -9.35 0.47 -6.57
CA PRO A 230 -10.81 0.37 -6.41
C PRO A 230 -11.27 -0.65 -5.36
N ASP A 231 -10.47 -1.67 -5.07
CA ASP A 231 -10.71 -2.68 -4.03
C ASP A 231 -10.30 -2.24 -2.61
N GLY A 232 -9.71 -1.06 -2.48
CA GLY A 232 -9.20 -0.51 -1.22
C GLY A 232 -7.74 -0.84 -0.93
N GLY A 233 -7.06 -1.59 -1.79
CA GLY A 233 -5.63 -1.87 -1.69
C GLY A 233 -4.76 -0.63 -1.95
N SER A 234 -3.59 -0.57 -1.34
CA SER A 234 -2.63 0.54 -1.56
C SER A 234 -1.75 0.34 -2.79
N SER A 235 -1.76 -0.84 -3.38
CA SER A 235 -0.88 -1.19 -4.50
C SER A 235 -1.60 -2.02 -5.55
N PRO A 236 -1.45 -1.69 -6.85
CA PRO A 236 -1.96 -2.52 -7.93
C PRO A 236 -1.14 -3.80 -8.11
N THR A 237 0.10 -3.82 -7.61
CA THR A 237 1.02 -4.95 -7.75
C THR A 237 1.71 -5.24 -6.43
N VAL A 238 1.84 -6.54 -6.13
CA VAL A 238 2.57 -7.04 -4.97
C VAL A 238 3.39 -8.23 -5.44
N GLN A 239 4.73 -8.13 -5.40
CA GLN A 239 5.62 -9.16 -5.91
C GLN A 239 6.74 -9.47 -4.93
N ALA A 240 7.08 -10.75 -4.79
CA ALA A 240 8.30 -11.14 -4.08
C ALA A 240 9.52 -10.83 -4.95
N VAL A 241 10.57 -10.31 -4.34
CA VAL A 241 11.84 -10.02 -5.00
C VAL A 241 12.99 -10.73 -4.27
N PRO A 242 14.01 -11.20 -5.01
CA PRO A 242 15.13 -11.92 -4.39
C PRO A 242 16.11 -11.00 -3.67
N GLY A 243 16.16 -9.72 -4.04
CA GLY A 243 17.13 -8.73 -3.54
C GLY A 243 16.68 -7.31 -3.83
N LEU A 244 17.63 -6.39 -3.65
CA LEU A 244 17.45 -4.95 -3.89
C LEU A 244 18.03 -4.48 -5.23
N ASP A 245 18.34 -5.39 -6.14
CA ASP A 245 18.88 -5.02 -7.44
C ASP A 245 17.90 -4.13 -8.21
N GLY A 246 18.38 -2.98 -8.67
CA GLY A 246 17.55 -1.96 -9.33
C GLY A 246 16.74 -1.07 -8.38
N PHE A 247 16.93 -1.20 -7.07
CA PHE A 247 16.37 -0.32 -6.05
C PHE A 247 17.45 0.42 -5.29
N VAL A 248 17.13 1.61 -4.79
CA VAL A 248 17.98 2.34 -3.85
C VAL A 248 17.75 1.75 -2.46
N ALA A 249 18.79 1.19 -1.85
CA ALA A 249 18.69 0.67 -0.48
C ALA A 249 18.40 1.82 0.49
N TRP A 250 17.36 1.69 1.29
CA TRP A 250 16.90 2.71 2.23
C TRP A 250 15.98 2.09 3.29
N GLY A 251 16.35 2.22 4.55
CA GLY A 251 15.59 1.64 5.67
C GLY A 251 16.13 2.10 7.01
N GLY A 252 15.37 1.83 8.07
CA GLY A 252 15.67 2.20 9.45
C GLY A 252 16.42 1.13 10.25
N PHE A 253 16.91 0.06 9.61
CA PHE A 253 17.59 -1.06 10.27
C PHE A 253 18.89 -1.42 9.59
#